data_cd5fb03e06712198984b989d153c462e
#
_entry.id   cd5fb03e06712198984b989d153c462e
#
_cell.length_a   1.000
_cell.length_b   1.000
_cell.length_c   1.000
_cell.angle_alpha   90.00
_cell.angle_beta   90.00
_cell.angle_gamma   90.00
#
_symmetry.space_group_name_H-M   'P 1'
#
loop_
_entity.id
_entity.type
_entity.pdbx_description
1 polymer ?
#
loop_
_entity_poly.entity_id
_entity_poly.type
_entity_poly.pdbx_seq_one_letter_code
_entity_poly.pdbx_strand_id
1 'polypeptide(L)'
;MIRVLQVIGVMDRGGAETMIMNLYRAIDRTKIQFDFLVHEQRKGDYDDEIRELGGCFFRLPRFTGLNEHSYRMKCRALFAAHPEWSIVHGHIGSCAPIYLSEAKRAGKYT
;
A
#
# COMPACT_ATOMS: atom_id res chain seq x y z
N MET A 1 -16.96 3.03 -6.54
CA MET A 1 -15.95 2.01 -6.21
C MET A 1 -15.08 2.48 -5.04
N ILE A 2 -14.81 1.60 -4.10
CA ILE A 2 -13.88 1.87 -2.99
C ILE A 2 -12.50 1.39 -3.41
N ARG A 3 -11.48 2.25 -3.27
CA ARG A 3 -10.09 1.84 -3.49
C ARG A 3 -9.34 1.83 -2.16
N VAL A 4 -8.69 0.71 -1.88
CA VAL A 4 -7.91 0.48 -0.67
C VAL A 4 -6.44 0.42 -1.06
N LEU A 5 -5.60 1.21 -0.38
CA LEU A 5 -4.16 1.09 -0.51
C LEU A 5 -3.65 0.10 0.53
N GLN A 6 -3.07 -1.00 0.08
CA GLN A 6 -2.39 -1.97 0.94
C GLN A 6 -0.92 -1.57 1.05
N VAL A 7 -0.46 -1.31 2.27
CA VAL A 7 0.93 -0.87 2.53
C VAL A 7 1.73 -2.04 3.07
N ILE A 8 2.73 -2.48 2.32
CA ILE A 8 3.54 -3.66 2.66
C ILE A 8 4.97 -3.50 2.15
N GLY A 9 5.89 -4.35 2.58
CA GLY A 9 7.27 -4.34 2.11
C GLY A 9 7.39 -4.77 0.66
N VAL A 10 6.96 -5.98 0.36
CA VAL A 10 6.97 -6.57 -0.98
C VAL A 10 5.92 -7.67 -1.02
N MET A 11 5.32 -7.89 -2.19
CA MET A 11 4.30 -8.94 -2.35
C MET A 11 4.93 -10.27 -2.72
N ASP A 12 5.67 -10.86 -1.78
CA ASP A 12 6.19 -12.20 -1.87
C ASP A 12 5.24 -13.22 -1.21
N ARG A 13 5.64 -14.49 -1.16
CA ARG A 13 4.80 -15.56 -0.61
C ARG A 13 4.91 -15.70 0.91
N GLY A 14 4.82 -14.60 1.62
CA GLY A 14 4.76 -14.60 3.08
C GLY A 14 3.34 -14.76 3.60
N GLY A 15 3.17 -14.83 4.93
CA GLY A 15 1.87 -15.03 5.56
C GLY A 15 0.89 -13.88 5.32
N ALA A 16 1.33 -12.64 5.56
CA ALA A 16 0.48 -11.46 5.36
C ALA A 16 0.14 -11.27 3.88
N GLU A 17 1.12 -11.44 3.00
CA GLU A 17 0.95 -11.29 1.56
C GLU A 17 -0.03 -12.32 1.01
N THR A 18 0.09 -13.56 1.44
CA THR A 18 -0.82 -14.64 1.02
C THR A 18 -2.25 -14.40 1.52
N MET A 19 -2.40 -13.91 2.74
CA MET A 19 -3.71 -13.53 3.27
C MET A 19 -4.34 -12.42 2.44
N ILE A 20 -3.58 -11.39 2.09
CA ILE A 20 -4.06 -10.29 1.25
C ILE A 20 -4.49 -10.83 -0.12
N MET A 21 -3.70 -11.71 -0.72
CA MET A 21 -4.01 -12.28 -2.03
C MET A 21 -5.26 -13.14 -2.00
N ASN A 22 -5.47 -13.94 -0.96
CA ASN A 22 -6.68 -14.74 -0.81
C ASN A 22 -7.92 -13.83 -0.74
N LEU A 23 -7.83 -12.75 0.01
CA LEU A 23 -8.91 -11.77 0.07
C LEU A 23 -9.11 -11.08 -1.28
N TYR A 24 -8.03 -10.65 -1.92
CA TYR A 24 -8.08 -9.91 -3.18
C TYR A 24 -8.71 -10.72 -4.31
N ARG A 25 -8.41 -12.02 -4.37
CA ARG A 25 -9.00 -12.93 -5.33
C ARG A 25 -10.50 -13.13 -5.10
N ALA A 26 -10.94 -13.06 -3.85
CA ALA A 26 -12.31 -13.38 -3.45
C ALA A 26 -13.27 -12.19 -3.54
N ILE A 27 -12.78 -10.94 -3.43
CA ILE A 27 -13.66 -9.77 -3.45
C ILE A 27 -14.18 -9.47 -4.86
N ASP A 28 -15.30 -8.75 -4.91
CA ASP A 28 -15.83 -8.20 -6.16
C ASP A 28 -15.03 -6.94 -6.51
N ARG A 29 -14.08 -7.06 -7.44
CA ARG A 29 -13.18 -5.98 -7.83
C ARG A 29 -13.86 -4.87 -8.66
N THR A 30 -15.12 -5.03 -8.99
CA THR A 30 -15.93 -3.94 -9.55
C THR A 30 -16.44 -2.98 -8.46
N LYS A 31 -16.45 -3.42 -7.21
CA LYS A 31 -16.91 -2.63 -6.06
C LYS A 31 -15.77 -2.18 -5.16
N ILE A 32 -14.76 -3.04 -4.96
CA ILE A 32 -13.57 -2.75 -4.14
C ILE A 32 -12.35 -3.15 -4.95
N GLN A 33 -11.42 -2.22 -5.12
CA GLN A 33 -10.14 -2.48 -5.79
C GLN A 33 -9.00 -2.17 -4.84
N PHE A 34 -7.91 -2.94 -4.94
CA PHE A 34 -6.70 -2.70 -4.18
C PHE A 34 -5.63 -2.08 -5.06
N ASP A 35 -4.91 -1.12 -4.50
CA ASP A 35 -3.60 -0.70 -4.97
C ASP A 35 -2.58 -1.03 -3.88
N PHE A 36 -1.30 -1.06 -4.23
CA PHE A 36 -0.27 -1.58 -3.36
C PHE A 36 0.89 -0.58 -3.27
N LEU A 37 1.25 -0.20 -2.06
CA LEU A 37 2.45 0.58 -1.77
C LEU A 37 3.50 -0.37 -1.21
N VAL A 38 4.57 -0.58 -1.95
CA VAL A 38 5.66 -1.46 -1.58
C VAL A 38 6.94 -0.68 -1.34
N HIS A 39 7.87 -1.26 -0.59
CA HIS A 39 9.08 -0.58 -0.13
C HIS A 39 10.36 -1.25 -0.66
N GLU A 40 10.22 -2.33 -1.40
CA GLU A 40 11.34 -2.96 -2.09
C GLU A 40 11.32 -2.55 -3.57
N GLN A 41 12.48 -2.33 -4.14
CA GLN A 41 12.59 -1.87 -5.52
C GLN A 41 12.63 -3.05 -6.52
N ARG A 42 12.45 -4.26 -6.03
CA ARG A 42 12.40 -5.47 -6.84
C ARG A 42 10.97 -5.94 -7.05
N LYS A 43 10.78 -6.76 -8.06
CA LYS A 43 9.50 -7.42 -8.34
C LYS A 43 9.21 -8.47 -7.25
N GLY A 44 7.98 -8.48 -6.73
CA GLY A 44 7.49 -9.50 -5.82
C GLY A 44 6.85 -10.68 -6.55
N ASP A 45 6.66 -11.79 -5.85
CA ASP A 45 6.13 -13.03 -6.43
C ASP A 45 4.69 -12.86 -6.96
N TYR A 46 3.89 -12.00 -6.34
CA TYR A 46 2.49 -11.79 -6.71
C TYR A 46 2.27 -10.60 -7.66
N ASP A 47 3.32 -9.88 -8.04
CA ASP A 47 3.15 -8.61 -8.78
C ASP A 47 2.40 -8.79 -10.09
N ASP A 48 2.71 -9.82 -10.86
CA ASP A 48 2.03 -10.05 -12.15
C ASP A 48 0.55 -10.36 -11.97
N GLU A 49 0.22 -11.20 -11.00
CA GLU A 49 -1.17 -11.54 -10.71
C GLU A 49 -1.96 -10.31 -10.27
N ILE A 50 -1.37 -9.46 -9.43
CA ILE A 50 -2.01 -8.23 -8.95
C ILE A 50 -2.33 -7.32 -10.13
N ARG A 51 -1.40 -7.16 -11.08
CA ARG A 51 -1.64 -6.35 -12.27
C ARG A 51 -2.75 -6.92 -13.14
N GLU A 52 -2.79 -8.24 -13.30
CA GLU A 52 -3.86 -8.91 -14.03
C GLU A 52 -5.24 -8.68 -13.39
N LEU A 53 -5.29 -8.59 -12.06
CA LEU A 53 -6.52 -8.31 -11.32
C LEU A 53 -6.89 -6.83 -11.27
N GLY A 54 -6.07 -5.95 -11.85
CA GLY A 54 -6.35 -4.52 -11.98
C GLY A 54 -5.70 -3.64 -10.91
N GLY A 55 -4.89 -4.19 -10.02
CA GLY A 55 -4.17 -3.44 -9.00
C GLY A 55 -2.96 -2.71 -9.57
N CYS A 56 -2.65 -1.55 -8.99
CA CYS A 56 -1.49 -0.75 -9.34
C CYS A 56 -0.47 -0.77 -8.21
N PHE A 57 0.81 -0.65 -8.58
CA PHE A 57 1.90 -0.58 -7.62
C PHE A 57 2.46 0.82 -7.53
N PHE A 58 2.77 1.22 -6.29
CA PHE A 58 3.49 2.44 -5.97
C PHE A 58 4.67 2.06 -5.08
N ARG A 59 5.82 2.68 -5.28
CA ARG A 59 7.04 2.32 -4.57
C ARG A 59 7.60 3.53 -3.84
N LEU A 60 7.96 3.33 -2.57
CA LEU A 60 8.75 4.28 -1.79
C LEU A 60 10.04 3.60 -1.35
N PRO A 61 11.12 4.36 -1.09
CA PRO A 61 12.32 3.79 -0.51
C PRO A 61 12.03 3.16 0.85
N ARG A 62 12.80 2.12 1.21
CA ARG A 62 12.70 1.50 2.52
C ARG A 62 12.97 2.54 3.60
N PHE A 63 12.17 2.51 4.67
CA PHE A 63 12.39 3.36 5.83
C PHE A 63 13.57 2.83 6.64
N THR A 64 14.58 3.68 6.87
CA THR A 64 15.81 3.30 7.57
C THR A 64 15.91 3.90 8.97
N GLY A 65 14.97 4.77 9.36
CA GLY A 65 15.05 5.54 10.60
C GLY A 65 15.83 6.84 10.44
N LEU A 66 16.73 6.91 9.46
CA LEU A 66 17.51 8.13 9.17
C LEU A 66 16.88 8.99 8.09
N ASN A 67 15.91 8.47 7.37
CA ASN A 67 15.23 9.15 6.26
C ASN A 67 13.78 9.54 6.61
N GLU A 68 13.48 9.76 7.89
CA GLU A 68 12.11 10.01 8.34
C GLU A 68 11.45 11.18 7.63
N HIS A 69 12.13 12.32 7.56
CA HIS A 69 11.55 13.51 6.92
C HIS A 69 11.27 13.27 5.43
N SER A 70 12.23 12.70 4.72
CA SER A 70 12.07 12.37 3.30
C SER A 70 10.93 11.40 3.07
N TYR A 71 10.86 10.34 3.88
CA TYR A 71 9.79 9.33 3.81
C TYR A 71 8.43 9.96 4.07
N ARG A 72 8.32 10.79 5.12
CA ARG A 72 7.08 11.50 5.47
C ARG A 72 6.60 12.40 4.34
N MET A 73 7.50 13.17 3.74
CA MET A 73 7.14 14.07 2.64
C MET A 73 6.69 13.30 1.40
N LYS A 74 7.32 12.16 1.11
CA LYS A 74 6.90 11.29 0.01
C LYS A 74 5.52 10.68 0.25
N CYS A 75 5.23 10.23 1.49
CA CYS A 75 3.88 9.76 1.85
C CYS A 75 2.84 10.87 1.67
N ARG A 76 3.14 12.07 2.16
CA ARG A 76 2.23 13.21 2.05
C ARG A 76 1.91 13.54 0.59
N ALA A 77 2.93 13.60 -0.26
CA ALA A 77 2.77 13.88 -1.68
C ALA A 77 1.96 12.78 -2.38
N LEU A 78 2.24 11.52 -2.05
CA LEU A 78 1.55 10.37 -2.64
C LEU A 78 0.07 10.39 -2.29
N PHE A 79 -0.28 10.61 -1.02
CA PHE A 79 -1.68 10.63 -0.58
C PHE A 79 -2.43 11.85 -1.12
N ALA A 80 -1.78 12.98 -1.26
CA ALA A 80 -2.37 14.16 -1.89
C ALA A 80 -2.66 13.94 -3.38
N ALA A 81 -1.78 13.20 -4.06
CA ALA A 81 -1.96 12.89 -5.48
C ALA A 81 -3.03 11.83 -5.75
N HIS A 82 -3.44 11.08 -4.72
CA HIS A 82 -4.37 9.95 -4.87
C HIS A 82 -5.56 10.06 -3.92
N PRO A 83 -6.48 11.02 -4.16
CA PRO A 83 -7.68 11.15 -3.33
C PRO A 83 -8.64 9.96 -3.44
N GLU A 84 -8.48 9.14 -4.47
CA GLU A 84 -9.29 7.94 -4.67
C GLU A 84 -9.05 6.86 -3.60
N TRP A 85 -7.94 6.89 -2.89
CA TRP A 85 -7.68 5.95 -1.80
C TRP A 85 -8.40 6.42 -0.54
N SER A 86 -9.58 5.88 -0.30
CA SER A 86 -10.37 6.21 0.90
C SER A 86 -9.90 5.46 2.14
N ILE A 87 -9.23 4.31 1.96
CA ILE A 87 -8.75 3.46 3.04
C ILE A 87 -7.27 3.13 2.80
N VAL A 88 -6.47 3.26 3.86
CA VAL A 88 -5.06 2.84 3.87
C VAL A 88 -4.91 1.73 4.91
N HIS A 89 -4.58 0.53 4.46
CA HIS A 89 -4.45 -0.66 5.29
C HIS A 89 -2.99 -1.05 5.41
N GLY A 90 -2.43 -0.87 6.59
CA GLY A 90 -1.00 -1.06 6.83
C GLY A 90 -0.65 -2.45 7.34
N HIS A 91 0.44 -2.99 6.80
CA HIS A 91 0.99 -4.31 7.18
C HIS A 91 2.46 -4.23 7.61
N ILE A 92 3.09 -3.05 7.50
CA ILE A 92 4.47 -2.82 7.98
C ILE A 92 4.39 -2.01 9.26
N GLY A 93 5.03 -2.50 10.33
CA GLY A 93 5.01 -1.81 11.62
C GLY A 93 6.08 -0.72 11.77
N SER A 94 7.26 -0.90 11.19
CA SER A 94 8.40 -0.01 11.44
C SER A 94 8.18 1.44 11.05
N CYS A 95 7.46 1.69 9.96
CA CYS A 95 7.15 3.05 9.49
C CYS A 95 5.66 3.41 9.62
N ALA A 96 4.86 2.57 10.27
CA ALA A 96 3.44 2.78 10.42
C ALA A 96 3.08 4.13 11.07
N PRO A 97 3.78 4.60 12.12
CA PRO A 97 3.45 5.92 12.69
C PRO A 97 3.53 7.04 11.66
N ILE A 98 4.39 6.91 10.67
CA ILE A 98 4.57 7.93 9.62
C ILE A 98 3.47 7.83 8.58
N TYR A 99 3.35 6.68 7.89
CA TYR A 99 2.39 6.61 6.78
C TYR A 99 0.94 6.65 7.25
N LEU A 100 0.63 6.07 8.42
CA LEU A 100 -0.74 6.13 8.95
C LEU A 100 -1.12 7.55 9.41
N SER A 101 -0.19 8.29 10.02
CA SER A 101 -0.47 9.67 10.42
C SER A 101 -0.66 10.58 9.22
N GLU A 102 0.12 10.41 8.15
CA GLU A 102 -0.06 11.17 6.91
C GLU A 102 -1.35 10.78 6.19
N ALA A 103 -1.75 9.51 6.24
CA ALA A 103 -3.02 9.07 5.68
C ALA A 103 -4.20 9.70 6.42
N LYS A 104 -4.18 9.71 7.75
CA LYS A 104 -5.21 10.38 8.56
C LYS A 104 -5.27 11.87 8.28
N ARG A 105 -4.12 12.52 8.16
CA ARG A 105 -4.03 13.94 7.82
C ARG A 105 -4.67 14.23 6.46
N ALA A 106 -4.56 13.32 5.52
CA ALA A 106 -5.18 13.42 4.19
C ALA A 106 -6.66 13.03 4.19
N GLY A 107 -7.25 12.73 5.34
CA GLY A 107 -8.66 12.38 5.48
C GLY A 107 -9.01 10.94 5.15
N LYS A 108 -8.03 10.05 5.11
CA LYS A 108 -8.24 8.65 4.79
C LYS A 108 -8.54 7.83 6.04
N TYR A 109 -9.33 6.78 5.88
CA TYR A 109 -9.57 5.78 6.94
C TYR A 109 -8.37 4.85 7.04
N THR A 110 -7.94 4.54 8.26
CA THR A 110 -6.77 3.69 8.49
C THR A 110 -7.07 2.50 9.39
#